data_17c756cd3148caee185622383175ad77
#
_entry.id   17c756cd3148caee185622383175ad77
#
_cell.length_a   1.000
_cell.length_b   1.000
_cell.length_c   1.000
_cell.angle_alpha   90.00
_cell.angle_beta   90.00
_cell.angle_gamma   90.00
#
_symmetry.space_group_name_H-M   'P 1'
#
loop_
_entity.id
_entity.type
_entity.pdbx_description
1 polymer ?
#
loop_
_entity_poly.entity_id
_entity_poly.type
_entity_poly.pdbx_seq_one_letter_code
_entity_poly.pdbx_strand_id
1 'polypeptide(L)'
;MTMDYPASTSTFEVVIGPGFDVGAHVHAVSEEIFYVVEGELDVLVFEPIDRAVGDWHRWESATGQTFATGGPGTFMFVPPGIPHAFSNSSDKPVKVFFQSSVPGGHENYFDELMAIMEASKGRPDADVVADLRARYDIEQVTGLH
;
A
#
# COMPACT_ATOMS: atom_id res chain seq x y z
N MET A 1 -5.41 17.24 -21.01
CA MET A 1 -4.78 18.55 -20.76
C MET A 1 -3.61 18.29 -19.84
N THR A 2 -2.42 18.16 -20.40
CA THR A 2 -1.18 18.01 -19.62
C THR A 2 -0.81 19.39 -19.11
N MET A 3 -0.89 19.59 -17.81
CA MET A 3 -0.30 20.78 -17.19
C MET A 3 1.20 20.53 -17.00
N ASP A 4 2.03 21.38 -17.59
CA ASP A 4 3.49 21.33 -17.44
C ASP A 4 3.98 21.85 -16.07
N TYR A 5 3.21 21.60 -15.01
CA TYR A 5 3.63 21.88 -13.64
C TYR A 5 4.12 20.61 -12.98
N PRO A 6 5.30 20.62 -12.35
CA PRO A 6 5.78 19.48 -11.58
C PRO A 6 4.78 19.22 -10.44
N ALA A 7 4.12 18.05 -10.50
CA ALA A 7 3.25 17.62 -9.43
C ALA A 7 4.09 17.23 -8.19
N SER A 8 3.63 17.62 -7.01
CA SER A 8 4.23 17.20 -5.74
C SER A 8 3.54 16.01 -5.12
N THR A 9 2.48 15.52 -5.75
CA THR A 9 1.68 14.37 -5.30
C THR A 9 1.21 13.55 -6.49
N SER A 10 1.11 12.23 -6.27
CA SER A 10 0.44 11.28 -7.17
C SER A 10 -0.91 10.91 -6.57
N THR A 11 -1.96 10.91 -7.38
CA THR A 11 -3.34 10.68 -6.92
C THR A 11 -4.04 9.65 -7.80
N PHE A 12 -4.69 8.67 -7.16
CA PHE A 12 -5.33 7.55 -7.85
C PHE A 12 -6.71 7.22 -7.25
N GLU A 13 -7.62 6.73 -8.05
CA GLU A 13 -8.71 5.88 -7.62
C GLU A 13 -8.30 4.43 -7.90
N VAL A 14 -8.34 3.58 -6.89
CA VAL A 14 -7.92 2.18 -6.97
C VAL A 14 -9.08 1.28 -6.59
N VAL A 15 -9.27 0.20 -7.35
CA VAL A 15 -10.19 -0.87 -7.01
C VAL A 15 -9.39 -2.08 -6.53
N ILE A 16 -9.58 -2.45 -5.26
CA ILE A 16 -8.89 -3.57 -4.61
C ILE A 16 -9.79 -4.78 -4.65
N GLY A 17 -9.36 -5.81 -5.37
CA GLY A 17 -10.12 -7.07 -5.51
C GLY A 17 -10.18 -7.87 -4.21
N PRO A 18 -11.16 -8.79 -4.08
CA PRO A 18 -11.24 -9.72 -2.96
C PRO A 18 -9.97 -10.54 -2.77
N GLY A 19 -9.54 -10.70 -1.53
CA GLY A 19 -8.38 -11.50 -1.16
C GLY A 19 -7.02 -10.85 -1.42
N PHE A 20 -6.98 -9.62 -1.93
CA PHE A 20 -5.71 -8.90 -2.13
C PHE A 20 -5.14 -8.40 -0.80
N ASP A 21 -3.87 -8.66 -0.57
CA ASP A 21 -3.10 -8.16 0.58
C ASP A 21 -1.79 -7.54 0.06
N VAL A 22 -1.61 -6.23 0.30
CA VAL A 22 -0.41 -5.52 -0.14
C VAL A 22 0.83 -5.90 0.66
N GLY A 23 0.65 -6.54 1.82
CA GLY A 23 1.71 -6.76 2.80
C GLY A 23 2.16 -5.47 3.49
N ALA A 24 2.70 -5.60 4.70
CA ALA A 24 3.25 -4.44 5.40
C ALA A 24 4.53 -3.94 4.73
N HIS A 25 4.62 -2.63 4.54
CA HIS A 25 5.76 -1.96 3.92
C HIS A 25 5.99 -0.57 4.52
N VAL A 26 7.11 0.03 4.19
CA VAL A 26 7.55 1.34 4.70
C VAL A 26 8.02 2.20 3.55
N HIS A 27 7.69 3.49 3.60
CA HIS A 27 8.30 4.52 2.77
C HIS A 27 9.21 5.39 3.64
N ALA A 28 10.47 5.55 3.25
CA ALA A 28 11.42 6.33 4.04
C ALA A 28 11.16 7.84 3.94
N VAL A 29 10.59 8.30 2.83
CA VAL A 29 10.46 9.73 2.49
C VAL A 29 9.02 10.11 2.15
N SER A 30 8.26 9.23 1.49
CA SER A 30 6.90 9.52 1.03
C SER A 30 5.87 9.47 2.16
N GLU A 31 4.89 10.36 2.07
CA GLU A 31 3.66 10.32 2.85
C GLU A 31 2.53 9.75 2.00
N GLU A 32 1.57 9.08 2.63
CA GLU A 32 0.41 8.53 1.94
C GLU A 32 -0.90 8.87 2.64
N ILE A 33 -1.94 8.98 1.85
CA ILE A 33 -3.33 9.14 2.29
C ILE A 33 -4.18 8.09 1.57
N PHE A 34 -4.98 7.37 2.36
CA PHE A 34 -6.03 6.49 1.85
C PHE A 34 -7.38 6.93 2.37
N TYR A 35 -8.38 6.88 1.51
CA TYR A 35 -9.76 7.13 1.86
C TYR A 35 -10.65 6.06 1.24
N VAL A 36 -11.37 5.31 2.07
CA VAL A 36 -12.29 4.26 1.60
C VAL A 36 -13.55 4.92 1.06
N VAL A 37 -13.82 4.73 -0.23
CA VAL A 37 -15.01 5.24 -0.92
C VAL A 37 -16.16 4.25 -0.87
N GLU A 38 -15.86 2.97 -1.15
CA GLU A 38 -16.84 1.87 -1.15
C GLU A 38 -16.19 0.60 -0.62
N GLY A 39 -16.96 -0.23 0.10
CA GLY A 39 -16.52 -1.50 0.65
C GLY A 39 -15.87 -1.38 2.02
N GLU A 40 -15.19 -2.44 2.46
CA GLU A 40 -14.49 -2.51 3.74
C GLU A 40 -13.03 -2.94 3.51
N LEU A 41 -12.11 -2.26 4.18
CA LEU A 41 -10.68 -2.48 4.06
C LEU A 41 -10.06 -2.72 5.43
N ASP A 42 -9.25 -3.77 5.56
CA ASP A 42 -8.39 -3.96 6.72
C ASP A 42 -7.18 -3.05 6.56
N VAL A 43 -6.85 -2.30 7.60
CA VAL A 43 -5.81 -1.27 7.57
C VAL A 43 -4.95 -1.29 8.83
N LEU A 44 -3.67 -0.99 8.68
CA LEU A 44 -2.70 -0.84 9.75
C LEU A 44 -1.77 0.33 9.45
N VAL A 45 -1.56 1.21 10.44
CA VAL A 45 -0.55 2.28 10.40
C VAL A 45 0.03 2.44 11.80
N PHE A 46 1.05 1.68 12.12
CA PHE A 46 1.82 1.83 13.37
C PHE A 46 3.10 1.00 13.33
N GLU A 47 4.05 1.34 14.22
CA GLU A 47 5.23 0.53 14.49
C GLU A 47 4.84 -0.66 15.37
N PRO A 48 5.03 -1.91 14.91
CA PRO A 48 4.78 -3.10 15.72
C PRO A 48 5.89 -3.33 16.75
N ILE A 49 5.59 -4.10 17.80
CA ILE A 49 6.58 -4.57 18.78
C ILE A 49 7.67 -5.41 18.09
N ASP A 50 7.28 -6.21 17.09
CA ASP A 50 8.19 -7.08 16.35
C ASP A 50 7.81 -7.14 14.86
N ARG A 51 8.64 -6.57 14.00
CA ARG A 51 8.48 -6.60 12.54
C ARG A 51 8.76 -7.99 11.94
N ALA A 52 9.41 -8.90 12.68
CA ALA A 52 9.73 -10.24 12.20
C ALA A 52 8.50 -11.19 12.15
N VAL A 53 7.39 -10.80 12.74
CA VAL A 53 6.11 -11.51 12.59
C VAL A 53 5.64 -11.35 11.14
N GLY A 54 5.65 -12.45 10.38
CA GLY A 54 5.42 -12.43 8.93
C GLY A 54 3.97 -12.16 8.49
N ASP A 55 3.03 -12.11 9.42
CA ASP A 55 1.61 -11.79 9.20
C ASP A 55 1.27 -10.50 9.96
N TRP A 56 1.10 -9.41 9.24
CA TRP A 56 0.81 -8.10 9.82
C TRP A 56 -0.55 -8.01 10.54
N HIS A 57 -1.50 -8.89 10.23
CA HIS A 57 -2.78 -8.97 10.97
C HIS A 57 -2.58 -9.42 12.43
N ARG A 58 -1.42 -9.98 12.74
CA ARG A 58 -1.03 -10.37 14.10
C ARG A 58 -0.13 -9.35 14.80
N TRP A 59 0.13 -8.23 14.15
CA TRP A 59 0.94 -7.18 14.74
C TRP A 59 0.19 -6.42 15.83
N GLU A 60 0.95 -6.04 16.83
CA GLU A 60 0.50 -5.20 17.95
C GLU A 60 1.53 -4.12 18.21
N SER A 61 1.08 -2.89 18.46
CA SER A 61 1.95 -1.79 18.87
C SER A 61 2.30 -1.88 20.37
N ALA A 62 3.31 -1.14 20.81
CA ALA A 62 3.67 -1.03 22.23
C ALA A 62 2.52 -0.49 23.14
N THR A 63 1.50 0.13 22.54
CA THR A 63 0.31 0.66 23.23
C THR A 63 -0.92 -0.23 23.06
N GLY A 64 -0.77 -1.43 22.47
CA GLY A 64 -1.87 -2.38 22.30
C GLY A 64 -2.76 -2.12 21.08
N GLN A 65 -2.31 -1.31 20.11
CA GLN A 65 -3.03 -1.14 18.85
C GLN A 65 -2.88 -2.40 17.97
N THR A 66 -3.94 -2.77 17.29
CA THR A 66 -3.99 -3.82 16.27
C THR A 66 -4.54 -3.24 14.98
N PHE A 67 -4.55 -4.00 13.88
CA PHE A 67 -5.20 -3.56 12.65
C PHE A 67 -6.70 -3.28 12.89
N ALA A 68 -7.28 -2.49 12.03
CA ALA A 68 -8.71 -2.16 12.06
C ALA A 68 -9.34 -2.41 10.70
N THR A 69 -10.62 -2.80 10.71
CA THR A 69 -11.44 -2.86 9.49
C THR A 69 -12.28 -1.60 9.40
N GLY A 70 -12.18 -0.88 8.29
CA GLY A 70 -12.89 0.37 8.06
C GLY A 70 -13.72 0.37 6.79
N GLY A 71 -14.95 0.89 6.89
CA GLY A 71 -15.88 1.10 5.77
C GLY A 71 -15.75 2.48 5.12
N PRO A 72 -16.73 2.87 4.27
CA PRO A 72 -16.74 4.17 3.59
C PRO A 72 -16.59 5.34 4.56
N GLY A 73 -15.68 6.28 4.23
CA GLY A 73 -15.32 7.40 5.11
C GLY A 73 -14.10 7.12 6.01
N THR A 74 -13.59 5.90 6.04
CA THR A 74 -12.32 5.60 6.72
C THR A 74 -11.20 6.35 6.04
N PHE A 75 -10.45 7.10 6.83
CA PHE A 75 -9.30 7.89 6.42
C PHE A 75 -8.04 7.36 7.12
N MET A 76 -6.99 7.17 6.36
CA MET A 76 -5.70 6.73 6.86
C MET A 76 -4.61 7.67 6.35
N PHE A 77 -3.83 8.24 7.26
CA PHE A 77 -2.63 9.02 6.96
C PHE A 77 -1.40 8.22 7.38
N VAL A 78 -0.46 8.08 6.48
CA VAL A 78 0.80 7.35 6.68
C VAL A 78 1.95 8.33 6.64
N PRO A 79 2.59 8.64 7.78
CA PRO A 79 3.81 9.43 7.80
C PRO A 79 5.02 8.61 7.33
N PRO A 80 6.10 9.29 6.85
CA PRO A 80 7.33 8.60 6.48
C PRO A 80 7.89 7.74 7.62
N GLY A 81 8.45 6.59 7.28
CA GLY A 81 9.10 5.68 8.21
C GLY A 81 8.15 4.79 9.03
N ILE A 82 6.84 4.96 8.91
CA ILE A 82 5.88 4.15 9.65
C ILE A 82 5.41 2.97 8.81
N PRO A 83 5.52 1.73 9.32
CA PRO A 83 4.94 0.56 8.69
C PRO A 83 3.44 0.69 8.53
N HIS A 84 2.96 0.31 7.34
CA HIS A 84 1.54 0.31 7.05
C HIS A 84 1.19 -0.83 6.10
N ALA A 85 -0.07 -1.22 6.13
CA ALA A 85 -0.61 -2.28 5.29
C ALA A 85 -2.11 -2.07 5.05
N PHE A 86 -2.60 -2.66 3.99
CA PHE A 86 -4.04 -2.82 3.76
C PHE A 86 -4.33 -4.15 3.05
N SER A 87 -5.51 -4.69 3.30
CA SER A 87 -6.00 -5.88 2.61
C SER A 87 -7.52 -5.83 2.45
N ASN A 88 -8.00 -6.51 1.42
CA ASN A 88 -9.42 -6.75 1.24
C ASN A 88 -9.74 -8.22 1.59
N SER A 89 -10.11 -8.45 2.85
CA SER A 89 -10.53 -9.77 3.35
C SER A 89 -11.99 -10.10 3.01
N SER A 90 -12.73 -9.16 2.40
CA SER A 90 -14.12 -9.36 2.01
C SER A 90 -14.26 -10.11 0.68
N ASP A 91 -15.48 -10.48 0.33
CA ASP A 91 -15.85 -11.13 -0.94
C ASP A 91 -16.20 -10.13 -2.07
N LYS A 92 -16.07 -8.82 -1.81
CA LYS A 92 -16.43 -7.74 -2.73
C LYS A 92 -15.24 -6.82 -3.01
N PRO A 93 -15.20 -6.17 -4.18
CA PRO A 93 -14.18 -5.16 -4.43
C PRO A 93 -14.35 -3.95 -3.50
N VAL A 94 -13.23 -3.35 -3.15
CA VAL A 94 -13.15 -2.11 -2.36
C VAL A 94 -12.62 -0.99 -3.23
N LYS A 95 -13.28 0.16 -3.21
CA LYS A 95 -12.82 1.36 -3.91
C LYS A 95 -12.17 2.31 -2.92
N VAL A 96 -10.96 2.74 -3.25
CA VAL A 96 -10.13 3.59 -2.40
C VAL A 96 -9.60 4.77 -3.22
N PHE A 97 -9.69 5.96 -2.66
CA PHE A 97 -8.91 7.11 -3.11
C PHE A 97 -7.54 7.05 -2.42
N PHE A 98 -6.49 7.13 -3.21
CA PHE A 98 -5.11 7.06 -2.76
C PHE A 98 -4.32 8.27 -3.25
N GLN A 99 -3.53 8.87 -2.35
CA GLN A 99 -2.61 9.95 -2.69
C GLN A 99 -1.27 9.70 -2.01
N SER A 100 -0.19 9.87 -2.75
CA SER A 100 1.17 9.86 -2.19
C SER A 100 1.91 11.14 -2.51
N SER A 101 2.76 11.58 -1.58
CA SER A 101 3.70 12.66 -1.82
C SER A 101 4.91 12.14 -2.61
N VAL A 102 5.55 13.04 -3.36
CA VAL A 102 6.81 12.70 -4.03
C VAL A 102 8.01 12.90 -3.08
N PRO A 103 9.12 12.20 -3.37
CA PRO A 103 9.73 12.09 -4.70
C PRO A 103 9.58 10.72 -5.38
N GLY A 104 8.43 10.15 -5.51
CA GLY A 104 8.39 8.78 -5.93
C GLY A 104 7.94 8.51 -7.36
N GLY A 105 7.11 9.38 -7.99
CA GLY A 105 6.51 9.00 -9.25
C GLY A 105 5.79 7.66 -9.14
N HIS A 106 4.92 7.49 -8.13
CA HIS A 106 4.20 6.24 -7.89
C HIS A 106 3.35 5.82 -9.09
N GLU A 107 2.96 6.74 -9.97
CA GLU A 107 2.37 6.43 -11.26
C GLU A 107 3.30 5.56 -12.11
N ASN A 108 4.59 5.87 -12.17
CA ASN A 108 5.57 5.07 -12.90
C ASN A 108 5.77 3.70 -12.23
N TYR A 109 5.75 3.65 -10.89
CA TYR A 109 5.78 2.38 -10.16
C TYR A 109 4.63 1.47 -10.56
N PHE A 110 3.40 1.98 -10.58
CA PHE A 110 2.24 1.17 -10.95
C PHE A 110 2.28 0.74 -12.41
N ASP A 111 2.72 1.60 -13.33
CA ASP A 111 2.88 1.25 -14.74
C ASP A 111 3.91 0.13 -14.92
N GLU A 112 5.07 0.22 -14.26
CA GLU A 112 6.10 -0.83 -14.29
C GLU A 112 5.62 -2.12 -13.63
N LEU A 113 4.93 -2.04 -12.48
CA LEU A 113 4.36 -3.20 -11.80
C LEU A 113 3.35 -3.91 -12.68
N MET A 114 2.44 -3.17 -13.32
CA MET A 114 1.46 -3.75 -14.23
C MET A 114 2.12 -4.44 -15.43
N ALA A 115 3.17 -3.84 -16.01
CA ALA A 115 3.93 -4.46 -17.09
C ALA A 115 4.62 -5.77 -16.64
N ILE A 116 5.19 -5.81 -15.43
CA ILE A 116 5.80 -7.02 -14.87
C ILE A 116 4.72 -8.08 -14.62
N MET A 117 3.58 -7.72 -14.08
CA MET A 117 2.46 -8.63 -13.84
C MET A 117 1.92 -9.23 -15.14
N GLU A 118 1.78 -8.43 -16.18
CA GLU A 118 1.32 -8.89 -17.49
C GLU A 118 2.34 -9.86 -18.12
N ALA A 119 3.62 -9.49 -18.15
CA ALA A 119 4.69 -10.31 -18.71
C ALA A 119 4.84 -11.66 -17.98
N SER A 120 4.62 -11.68 -16.66
CA SER A 120 4.71 -12.89 -15.81
C SER A 120 3.39 -13.66 -15.69
N LYS A 121 2.32 -13.25 -16.41
CA LYS A 121 0.98 -13.82 -16.30
C LYS A 121 0.45 -13.85 -14.86
N GLY A 122 0.66 -12.77 -14.12
CA GLY A 122 0.22 -12.62 -12.74
C GLY A 122 1.09 -13.36 -11.70
N ARG A 123 2.26 -13.87 -12.09
CA ARG A 123 3.21 -14.57 -11.20
C ARG A 123 4.61 -13.99 -11.34
N PRO A 124 4.84 -12.76 -10.90
CA PRO A 124 6.13 -12.12 -11.01
C PRO A 124 7.16 -12.79 -10.11
N ASP A 125 8.42 -12.75 -10.53
CA ASP A 125 9.54 -13.11 -9.70
C ASP A 125 9.64 -12.14 -8.51
N ALA A 126 9.77 -12.69 -7.29
CA ALA A 126 9.82 -11.90 -6.07
C ALA A 126 11.00 -10.92 -6.05
N ASP A 127 12.15 -11.31 -6.59
CA ASP A 127 13.35 -10.46 -6.65
C ASP A 127 13.13 -9.28 -7.62
N VAL A 128 12.46 -9.51 -8.75
CA VAL A 128 12.10 -8.44 -9.70
C VAL A 128 11.16 -7.42 -9.07
N VAL A 129 10.18 -7.87 -8.30
CA VAL A 129 9.26 -6.98 -7.59
C VAL A 129 9.98 -6.23 -6.46
N ALA A 130 10.88 -6.89 -5.74
CA ALA A 130 11.68 -6.26 -4.68
C ALA A 130 12.59 -5.16 -5.25
N ASP A 131 13.26 -5.41 -6.38
CA ASP A 131 14.11 -4.42 -7.06
C ASP A 131 13.28 -3.24 -7.57
N LEU A 132 12.09 -3.49 -8.13
CA LEU A 132 11.18 -2.44 -8.53
C LEU A 132 10.81 -1.55 -7.33
N ARG A 133 10.40 -2.14 -6.22
CA ARG A 133 9.99 -1.43 -5.02
C ARG A 133 11.11 -0.59 -4.42
N ALA A 134 12.32 -1.13 -4.35
CA ALA A 134 13.48 -0.42 -3.84
C ALA A 134 13.77 0.87 -4.63
N ARG A 135 13.47 0.89 -5.93
CA ARG A 135 13.64 2.09 -6.78
C ARG A 135 12.61 3.18 -6.50
N TYR A 136 11.48 2.84 -5.87
CA TYR A 136 10.36 3.74 -5.62
C TYR A 136 10.09 4.01 -4.13
N ASP A 137 11.11 3.93 -3.29
CA ASP A 137 11.00 4.18 -1.84
C ASP A 137 10.02 3.23 -1.14
N ILE A 138 10.00 1.95 -1.53
CA ILE A 138 9.15 0.93 -0.93
C ILE A 138 10.01 -0.17 -0.32
N GLU A 139 10.05 -0.26 1.00
CA GLU A 139 10.66 -1.36 1.73
C GLU A 139 9.59 -2.35 2.20
N GLN A 140 9.60 -3.56 1.62
CA GLN A 140 8.63 -4.60 2.01
C GLN A 140 9.06 -5.26 3.30
N VAL A 141 8.14 -5.35 4.26
CA VAL A 141 8.36 -5.99 5.57
C VAL A 141 7.69 -7.37 5.64
N THR A 142 6.44 -7.50 5.19
CA THR A 142 5.77 -8.80 5.05
C THR A 142 5.41 -9.07 3.59
N GLY A 143 5.23 -10.34 3.21
CA GLY A 143 4.93 -10.72 1.82
C GLY A 143 3.61 -10.16 1.31
N LEU A 144 3.50 -10.06 -0.05
CA LEU A 144 2.24 -9.86 -0.78
C LEU A 144 1.50 -11.18 -0.90
N HIS A 145 0.18 -11.13 -0.83
CA HIS A 145 -0.70 -12.28 -1.07
C HIS A 145 -1.93 -11.90 -1.89
#